data_ec94e3062511f40fbaa1d2afcfa384ce
#
_entry.id   ec94e3062511f40fbaa1d2afcfa384ce
#
_cell.length_a   1.000
_cell.length_b   1.000
_cell.length_c   1.000
_cell.angle_alpha   90.00
_cell.angle_beta   90.00
_cell.angle_gamma   90.00
#
_symmetry.space_group_name_H-M   'P 1'
#
loop_
_entity.id
_entity.type
_entity.pdbx_description
1 polymer ?
#
loop_
_entity_poly.entity_id
_entity_poly.type
_entity_poly.pdbx_seq_one_letter_code
_entity_poly.pdbx_strand_id
1 'polypeptide(L)'
;MTVQVWTTLFVVLTFGLYTAIAWWTRASSTREFYVAGKGVSPLANGMATAADWMSAASFISMAGIIAFAGYGGSVYLMGWTGGYVLLAVLLAPFLRKFGKFTVPDFVGDRYESNTVRFLAVVCALFVSFTYVAGQMRGVGVVFGRFLEVPVETGVLVGMAIVLFYAVLGGMKGITYTQVAQYCVLIFAFMVPAIFLSLRFSGLPIPQLGFGWGGEAVSYTHLRAHETKWH
;
A
#
# COMPACT_ATOMS: atom_id res chain seq x y z
N MET A 1 -27.80 -14.06 -7.37
CA MET A 1 -26.77 -13.16 -7.94
C MET A 1 -25.46 -13.92 -7.98
N THR A 2 -24.74 -13.89 -9.08
CA THR A 2 -23.43 -14.53 -9.23
C THR A 2 -22.36 -13.77 -8.44
N VAL A 3 -21.27 -14.43 -8.07
CA VAL A 3 -20.14 -13.80 -7.40
C VAL A 3 -19.62 -12.58 -8.19
N GLN A 4 -19.62 -12.69 -9.53
CA GLN A 4 -19.21 -11.63 -10.43
C GLN A 4 -20.05 -10.35 -10.30
N VAL A 5 -21.37 -10.48 -10.14
CA VAL A 5 -22.27 -9.32 -9.94
C VAL A 5 -21.94 -8.59 -8.63
N TRP A 6 -21.71 -9.34 -7.55
CA TRP A 6 -21.31 -8.76 -6.27
C TRP A 6 -19.95 -8.07 -6.35
N THR A 7 -18.97 -8.71 -6.99
CA THR A 7 -17.64 -8.14 -7.20
C THR A 7 -17.71 -6.85 -8.00
N THR A 8 -18.43 -6.86 -9.12
CA THR A 8 -18.60 -5.65 -9.96
C THR A 8 -19.29 -4.53 -9.17
N LEU A 9 -20.33 -4.85 -8.41
CA LEU A 9 -21.01 -3.87 -7.56
C LEU A 9 -20.07 -3.23 -6.54
N PHE A 10 -19.28 -4.03 -5.83
CA PHE A 10 -18.30 -3.52 -4.86
C PHE A 10 -17.23 -2.67 -5.52
N VAL A 11 -16.70 -3.09 -6.67
CA VAL A 11 -15.71 -2.31 -7.43
C VAL A 11 -16.29 -0.96 -7.84
N VAL A 12 -17.49 -0.93 -8.43
CA VAL A 12 -18.13 0.33 -8.85
C VAL A 12 -18.41 1.24 -7.66
N LEU A 13 -18.92 0.71 -6.55
CA LEU A 13 -19.20 1.49 -5.35
C LEU A 13 -17.93 2.07 -4.72
N THR A 14 -16.88 1.27 -4.59
CA THR A 14 -15.62 1.73 -3.97
C THR A 14 -14.89 2.75 -4.83
N PHE A 15 -14.76 2.51 -6.13
CA PHE A 15 -14.15 3.48 -7.03
C PHE A 15 -15.00 4.74 -7.19
N GLY A 16 -16.33 4.61 -7.20
CA GLY A 16 -17.25 5.75 -7.16
C GLY A 16 -17.05 6.61 -5.91
N LEU A 17 -16.95 5.98 -4.76
CA LEU A 17 -16.64 6.66 -3.49
C LEU A 17 -15.31 7.39 -3.54
N TYR A 18 -14.24 6.72 -3.99
CA TYR A 18 -12.90 7.32 -4.06
C TYR A 18 -12.86 8.50 -5.04
N THR A 19 -13.51 8.36 -6.18
CA THR A 19 -13.64 9.46 -7.16
C THR A 19 -14.43 10.63 -6.58
N ALA A 20 -15.51 10.38 -5.86
CA ALA A 20 -16.30 11.42 -5.20
C ALA A 20 -15.49 12.15 -4.12
N ILE A 21 -14.71 11.42 -3.30
CA ILE A 21 -13.80 12.01 -2.30
C ILE A 21 -12.75 12.88 -3.01
N ALA A 22 -12.10 12.38 -4.05
CA ALA A 22 -11.09 13.12 -4.78
C ALA A 22 -11.66 14.40 -5.43
N TRP A 23 -12.86 14.32 -5.96
CA TRP A 23 -13.56 15.48 -6.52
C TRP A 23 -13.90 16.53 -5.44
N TRP A 24 -14.40 16.09 -4.30
CA TRP A 24 -14.75 17.00 -3.20
C TRP A 24 -13.50 17.63 -2.57
N THR A 25 -12.44 16.87 -2.42
CA THR A 25 -11.18 17.35 -1.80
C THR A 25 -10.15 17.83 -2.81
N ARG A 26 -10.56 18.11 -4.06
CA ARG A 26 -9.67 18.56 -5.13
C ARG A 26 -8.78 19.72 -4.69
N ALA A 27 -7.53 19.68 -5.13
CA ALA A 27 -6.57 20.72 -4.84
C ALA A 27 -6.94 22.02 -5.59
N SER A 28 -7.00 23.14 -4.88
CA SER A 28 -7.28 24.45 -5.46
C SER A 28 -6.03 25.33 -5.63
N SER A 29 -4.89 24.90 -5.08
CA SER A 29 -3.63 25.62 -5.12
C SER A 29 -2.46 24.66 -5.31
N THR A 30 -1.33 25.19 -5.81
CA THR A 30 -0.07 24.43 -5.94
C THR A 30 0.34 23.79 -4.61
N ARG A 31 0.17 24.50 -3.52
CA ARG A 31 0.50 23.99 -2.19
C ARG A 31 -0.41 22.82 -1.74
N GLU A 32 -1.70 22.88 -2.07
CA GLU A 32 -2.62 21.76 -1.81
C GLU A 32 -2.32 20.57 -2.71
N PHE A 33 -1.91 20.84 -3.95
CA PHE A 33 -1.55 19.80 -4.91
C PHE A 33 -0.30 19.01 -4.47
N TYR A 34 0.77 19.67 -4.01
CA TYR A 34 2.02 18.98 -3.66
C TYR A 34 2.12 18.50 -2.21
N VAL A 35 1.50 19.19 -1.25
CA VAL A 35 1.66 18.90 0.20
C VAL A 35 0.35 18.97 0.99
N ALA A 36 -0.79 18.81 0.33
CA ALA A 36 -2.13 18.88 0.94
C ALA A 36 -2.36 20.13 1.83
N GLY A 37 -1.71 21.25 1.48
CA GLY A 37 -1.79 22.50 2.24
C GLY A 37 -1.11 22.47 3.61
N LYS A 38 -0.49 21.37 4.02
CA LYS A 38 -0.01 21.07 5.38
C LYS A 38 -1.12 21.12 6.45
N GLY A 39 -2.38 20.95 6.05
CA GLY A 39 -3.56 21.06 6.91
C GLY A 39 -4.17 19.71 7.34
N VAL A 40 -3.56 18.60 6.95
CA VAL A 40 -4.04 17.25 7.32
C VAL A 40 -3.77 16.99 8.79
N SER A 41 -4.79 16.48 9.52
CA SER A 41 -4.62 16.13 10.94
C SER A 41 -3.62 14.98 11.13
N PRO A 42 -2.93 14.89 12.27
CA PRO A 42 -1.98 13.80 12.52
C PRO A 42 -2.60 12.41 12.39
N LEU A 43 -3.83 12.24 12.84
CA LEU A 43 -4.56 10.97 12.72
C LEU A 43 -4.82 10.62 11.25
N ALA A 44 -5.38 11.56 10.48
CA ALA A 44 -5.65 11.33 9.07
C ALA A 44 -4.35 11.06 8.28
N ASN A 45 -3.26 11.75 8.59
CA ASN A 45 -1.97 11.51 7.98
C ASN A 45 -1.42 10.13 8.34
N GLY A 46 -1.57 9.69 9.60
CA GLY A 46 -1.19 8.34 10.02
C GLY A 46 -1.98 7.25 9.29
N MET A 47 -3.31 7.42 9.19
CA MET A 47 -4.16 6.49 8.44
C MET A 47 -3.80 6.44 6.96
N ALA A 48 -3.56 7.59 6.32
CA ALA A 48 -3.14 7.65 4.92
C ALA A 48 -1.79 6.96 4.69
N THR A 49 -0.80 7.21 5.57
CA THR A 49 0.51 6.56 5.51
C THR A 49 0.40 5.05 5.72
N ALA A 50 -0.45 4.59 6.62
CA ALA A 50 -0.70 3.18 6.83
C ALA A 50 -1.37 2.53 5.60
N ALA A 51 -2.32 3.21 4.95
CA ALA A 51 -2.93 2.74 3.72
C ALA A 51 -1.93 2.64 2.57
N ASP A 52 -1.01 3.59 2.49
CA ASP A 52 0.06 3.61 1.49
C ASP A 52 1.00 2.40 1.64
N TRP A 53 1.30 2.00 2.87
CA TRP A 53 2.04 0.78 3.16
C TRP A 53 1.27 -0.50 2.77
N MET A 54 -0.05 -0.51 2.92
CA MET A 54 -0.96 -1.60 2.56
C MET A 54 -1.20 -1.67 1.04
N SER A 55 -0.13 -1.79 0.28
CA SER A 55 -0.15 -1.82 -1.19
C SER A 55 -0.29 -3.22 -1.78
N ALA A 56 -0.41 -3.33 -3.09
CA ALA A 56 -0.38 -4.60 -3.81
C ALA A 56 0.91 -5.39 -3.53
N ALA A 57 2.04 -4.70 -3.32
CA ALA A 57 3.30 -5.34 -2.95
C ALA A 57 3.19 -6.06 -1.59
N SER A 58 2.56 -5.41 -0.58
CA SER A 58 2.41 -6.01 0.75
C SER A 58 1.38 -7.15 0.76
N PHE A 59 0.20 -6.93 0.18
CA PHE A 59 -0.91 -7.88 0.28
C PHE A 59 -0.83 -9.03 -0.71
N ILE A 60 -0.37 -8.78 -1.95
CA ILE A 60 -0.34 -9.81 -2.98
C ILE A 60 1.06 -10.43 -3.04
N SER A 61 2.10 -9.62 -3.27
CA SER A 61 3.45 -10.15 -3.48
C SER A 61 4.06 -10.73 -2.21
N MET A 62 4.01 -9.99 -1.08
CA MET A 62 4.62 -10.47 0.16
C MET A 62 3.83 -11.62 0.79
N ALA A 63 2.50 -11.60 0.73
CA ALA A 63 1.70 -12.73 1.17
C ALA A 63 2.03 -13.98 0.34
N GLY A 64 2.22 -13.84 -0.97
CA GLY A 64 2.67 -14.92 -1.83
C GLY A 64 4.06 -15.43 -1.45
N ILE A 65 5.04 -14.56 -1.24
CA ILE A 65 6.40 -14.94 -0.83
C ILE A 65 6.36 -15.71 0.51
N ILE A 66 5.59 -15.24 1.50
CA ILE A 66 5.45 -15.91 2.80
C ILE A 66 4.76 -17.26 2.63
N ALA A 67 3.75 -17.36 1.77
CA ALA A 67 3.06 -18.63 1.51
C ALA A 67 3.98 -19.68 0.88
N PHE A 68 4.94 -19.27 0.02
CA PHE A 68 5.89 -20.19 -0.62
C PHE A 68 7.17 -20.42 0.19
N ALA A 69 7.74 -19.38 0.79
CA ALA A 69 9.01 -19.44 1.51
C ALA A 69 8.84 -19.69 3.02
N GLY A 70 7.60 -19.73 3.52
CA GLY A 70 7.31 -19.89 4.94
C GLY A 70 7.75 -18.68 5.77
N TYR A 71 8.01 -18.91 7.06
CA TYR A 71 8.35 -17.87 8.02
C TYR A 71 9.58 -17.03 7.61
N GLY A 72 10.56 -17.63 6.93
CA GLY A 72 11.73 -16.92 6.41
C GLY A 72 11.38 -15.74 5.50
N GLY A 73 10.27 -15.81 4.78
CA GLY A 73 9.78 -14.71 3.94
C GLY A 73 9.32 -13.47 4.74
N SER A 74 9.01 -13.61 6.02
CA SER A 74 8.59 -12.51 6.89
C SER A 74 9.70 -11.47 7.15
N VAL A 75 10.97 -11.85 6.98
CA VAL A 75 12.13 -10.95 7.14
C VAL A 75 12.01 -9.71 6.24
N TYR A 76 11.45 -9.86 5.03
CA TYR A 76 11.23 -8.73 4.13
C TYR A 76 10.22 -7.70 4.71
N LEU A 77 9.13 -8.17 5.34
CA LEU A 77 8.15 -7.29 5.99
C LEU A 77 8.76 -6.58 7.21
N MET A 78 9.56 -7.28 7.99
CA MET A 78 10.23 -6.70 9.15
C MET A 78 11.22 -5.61 8.74
N GLY A 79 12.05 -5.86 7.72
CA GLY A 79 12.97 -4.88 7.16
C GLY A 79 12.25 -3.65 6.60
N TRP A 80 11.17 -3.87 5.93
CA TRP A 80 10.31 -2.81 5.38
C TRP A 80 9.71 -1.93 6.47
N THR A 81 9.10 -2.55 7.47
CA THR A 81 8.54 -1.83 8.64
C THR A 81 9.61 -1.06 9.40
N GLY A 82 10.78 -1.67 9.63
CA GLY A 82 11.93 -1.02 10.25
C GLY A 82 12.41 0.20 9.46
N GLY A 83 12.44 0.11 8.13
CA GLY A 83 12.77 1.23 7.25
C GLY A 83 11.81 2.41 7.40
N TYR A 84 10.51 2.18 7.49
CA TYR A 84 9.52 3.24 7.76
C TYR A 84 9.71 3.90 9.12
N VAL A 85 9.99 3.12 10.16
CA VAL A 85 10.25 3.65 11.50
C VAL A 85 11.49 4.54 11.49
N LEU A 86 12.59 4.08 10.87
CA LEU A 86 13.81 4.88 10.74
C LEU A 86 13.57 6.17 9.95
N LEU A 87 12.83 6.10 8.84
CA LEU A 87 12.48 7.28 8.07
C LEU A 87 11.65 8.27 8.87
N ALA A 88 10.65 7.80 9.60
CA ALA A 88 9.77 8.64 10.40
C ALA A 88 10.51 9.34 11.55
N VAL A 89 11.45 8.64 12.20
CA VAL A 89 12.16 9.16 13.38
C VAL A 89 13.38 9.99 12.98
N LEU A 90 14.16 9.53 11.99
CA LEU A 90 15.45 10.12 11.67
C LEU A 90 15.40 11.13 10.54
N LEU A 91 14.56 10.94 9.53
CA LEU A 91 14.59 11.75 8.31
C LEU A 91 13.43 12.74 8.19
N ALA A 92 12.21 12.30 8.48
CA ALA A 92 11.01 13.11 8.26
C ALA A 92 11.01 14.44 9.04
N PRO A 93 11.48 14.53 10.30
CA PRO A 93 11.53 15.81 11.02
C PRO A 93 12.44 16.83 10.35
N PHE A 94 13.57 16.40 9.81
CA PHE A 94 14.52 17.28 9.10
C PHE A 94 13.97 17.76 7.76
N LEU A 95 13.40 16.86 6.96
CA LEU A 95 12.73 17.20 5.70
C LEU A 95 11.59 18.19 5.92
N ARG A 96 10.80 17.99 6.98
CA ARG A 96 9.71 18.91 7.32
C ARG A 96 10.21 20.31 7.71
N LYS A 97 11.29 20.40 8.47
CA LYS A 97 11.92 21.69 8.83
C LYS A 97 12.49 22.42 7.60
N PHE A 98 13.06 21.68 6.67
CA PHE A 98 13.60 22.23 5.44
C PHE A 98 12.53 22.89 4.55
N GLY A 99 11.31 22.35 4.57
CA GLY A 99 10.14 23.04 4.01
C GLY A 99 9.99 22.99 2.49
N LYS A 100 10.80 22.24 1.77
CA LYS A 100 10.66 22.00 0.33
C LYS A 100 9.63 20.89 0.04
N PHE A 101 9.22 20.78 -1.23
CA PHE A 101 8.17 19.86 -1.64
C PHE A 101 8.69 18.49 -2.00
N THR A 102 9.94 18.39 -2.47
CA THR A 102 10.49 17.15 -3.00
C THR A 102 11.86 16.81 -2.41
N VAL A 103 12.22 15.52 -2.41
CA VAL A 103 13.55 15.06 -2.03
C VAL A 103 14.64 15.61 -2.96
N PRO A 104 14.47 15.68 -4.30
CA PRO A 104 15.43 16.33 -5.17
C PRO A 104 15.70 17.80 -4.84
N ASP A 105 14.70 18.57 -4.43
CA ASP A 105 14.89 19.95 -3.98
C ASP A 105 15.71 20.00 -2.69
N PHE A 106 15.43 19.11 -1.74
CA PHE A 106 16.20 19.00 -0.50
C PHE A 106 17.68 18.70 -0.79
N VAL A 107 17.94 17.71 -1.64
CA VAL A 107 19.31 17.31 -1.99
C VAL A 107 20.02 18.42 -2.77
N GLY A 108 19.35 19.01 -3.75
CA GLY A 108 19.90 20.11 -4.56
C GLY A 108 20.28 21.33 -3.72
N ASP A 109 19.43 21.73 -2.78
CA ASP A 109 19.70 22.86 -1.90
C ASP A 109 20.76 22.51 -0.84
N ARG A 110 20.79 21.27 -0.35
CA ARG A 110 21.78 20.82 0.66
C ARG A 110 23.20 20.84 0.11
N TYR A 111 23.37 20.50 -1.17
CA TYR A 111 24.67 20.50 -1.85
C TYR A 111 24.93 21.74 -2.69
N GLU A 112 24.00 22.69 -2.72
CA GLU A 112 24.07 23.93 -3.51
C GLU A 112 24.43 23.69 -4.99
N SER A 113 23.91 22.60 -5.57
CA SER A 113 24.28 22.13 -6.90
C SER A 113 23.07 21.73 -7.74
N ASN A 114 22.93 22.40 -8.88
CA ASN A 114 21.89 22.06 -9.86
C ASN A 114 22.14 20.70 -10.53
N THR A 115 23.39 20.29 -10.68
CA THR A 115 23.75 18.98 -11.22
C THR A 115 23.28 17.87 -10.29
N VAL A 116 23.51 18.03 -8.99
CA VAL A 116 23.07 17.08 -7.97
C VAL A 116 21.53 17.02 -7.92
N ARG A 117 20.86 18.17 -8.01
CA ARG A 117 19.39 18.22 -8.13
C ARG A 117 18.90 17.47 -9.35
N PHE A 118 19.49 17.67 -10.51
CA PHE A 118 19.11 16.97 -11.74
C PHE A 118 19.28 15.44 -11.60
N LEU A 119 20.43 14.99 -11.09
CA LEU A 119 20.65 13.56 -10.83
C LEU A 119 19.63 12.98 -9.86
N ALA A 120 19.30 13.71 -8.80
CA ALA A 120 18.28 13.31 -7.84
C ALA A 120 16.87 13.19 -8.47
N VAL A 121 16.54 14.10 -9.42
CA VAL A 121 15.28 14.00 -10.20
C VAL A 121 15.27 12.74 -11.06
N VAL A 122 16.34 12.46 -11.78
CA VAL A 122 16.45 11.27 -12.63
C VAL A 122 16.29 10.00 -11.78
N CYS A 123 16.96 9.91 -10.63
CA CYS A 123 16.81 8.79 -9.70
C CYS A 123 15.37 8.66 -9.18
N ALA A 124 14.75 9.79 -8.79
CA ALA A 124 13.37 9.79 -8.31
C ALA A 124 12.37 9.33 -9.38
N LEU A 125 12.55 9.75 -10.62
CA LEU A 125 11.72 9.31 -11.75
C LEU A 125 11.88 7.81 -12.01
N PHE A 126 13.11 7.30 -12.01
CA PHE A 126 13.38 5.87 -12.20
C PHE A 126 12.73 5.01 -11.10
N VAL A 127 12.91 5.40 -9.84
CA VAL A 127 12.30 4.71 -8.69
C VAL A 127 10.77 4.74 -8.78
N SER A 128 10.18 5.90 -9.04
CA SER A 128 8.74 6.06 -9.15
C SER A 128 8.15 5.27 -10.31
N PHE A 129 8.80 5.28 -11.47
CA PHE A 129 8.36 4.51 -12.63
C PHE A 129 8.36 3.00 -12.33
N THR A 130 9.43 2.49 -11.75
CA THR A 130 9.56 1.06 -11.40
C THR A 130 8.49 0.66 -10.38
N TYR A 131 8.24 1.51 -9.38
CA TYR A 131 7.21 1.29 -8.38
C TYR A 131 5.80 1.24 -9.00
N VAL A 132 5.46 2.24 -9.82
CA VAL A 132 4.15 2.33 -10.49
C VAL A 132 3.93 1.13 -11.41
N ALA A 133 4.93 0.71 -12.17
CA ALA A 133 4.84 -0.47 -13.03
C ALA A 133 4.48 -1.74 -12.24
N GLY A 134 5.11 -1.95 -11.09
CA GLY A 134 4.80 -3.05 -10.18
C GLY A 134 3.39 -2.98 -9.61
N GLN A 135 2.94 -1.80 -9.19
CA GLN A 135 1.59 -1.59 -8.65
C GLN A 135 0.51 -1.81 -9.72
N MET A 136 0.72 -1.31 -10.94
CA MET A 136 -0.22 -1.49 -12.04
C MET A 136 -0.38 -2.97 -12.44
N ARG A 137 0.70 -3.74 -12.40
CA ARG A 137 0.62 -5.19 -12.58
C ARG A 137 -0.27 -5.85 -11.52
N GLY A 138 -0.15 -5.45 -10.26
CA GLY A 138 -1.02 -5.91 -9.17
C GLY A 138 -2.50 -5.61 -9.46
N VAL A 139 -2.81 -4.39 -9.87
CA VAL A 139 -4.16 -3.97 -10.27
C VAL A 139 -4.69 -4.83 -11.42
N GLY A 140 -3.87 -5.07 -12.45
CA GLY A 140 -4.24 -5.91 -13.59
C GLY A 140 -4.56 -7.35 -13.19
N VAL A 141 -3.77 -7.94 -12.30
CA VAL A 141 -4.01 -9.30 -11.78
C VAL A 141 -5.32 -9.38 -11.01
N VAL A 142 -5.60 -8.39 -10.15
CA VAL A 142 -6.84 -8.32 -9.36
C VAL A 142 -8.04 -8.17 -10.29
N PHE A 143 -8.03 -7.22 -11.22
CA PHE A 143 -9.13 -7.03 -12.17
C PHE A 143 -9.30 -8.21 -13.11
N GLY A 144 -8.18 -8.78 -13.60
CA GLY A 144 -8.20 -9.98 -14.41
C GLY A 144 -8.91 -11.14 -13.70
N ARG A 145 -8.62 -11.33 -12.41
CA ARG A 145 -9.19 -12.42 -11.62
C ARG A 145 -10.65 -12.20 -11.25
N PHE A 146 -11.02 -10.98 -10.84
CA PHE A 146 -12.34 -10.71 -10.27
C PHE A 146 -13.37 -10.21 -11.29
N LEU A 147 -12.93 -9.52 -12.33
CA LEU A 147 -13.81 -9.04 -13.40
C LEU A 147 -13.79 -9.96 -14.65
N GLU A 148 -12.94 -10.99 -14.63
CA GLU A 148 -12.77 -11.93 -15.75
C GLU A 148 -12.38 -11.24 -17.06
N VAL A 149 -11.54 -10.22 -16.98
CA VAL A 149 -10.99 -9.49 -18.14
C VAL A 149 -9.51 -9.82 -18.33
N PRO A 150 -8.95 -9.63 -19.54
CA PRO A 150 -7.51 -9.73 -19.75
C PRO A 150 -6.75 -8.78 -18.81
N VAL A 151 -5.58 -9.23 -18.31
CA VAL A 151 -4.76 -8.46 -17.36
C VAL A 151 -4.41 -7.08 -17.92
N GLU A 152 -4.11 -6.99 -19.21
CA GLU A 152 -3.80 -5.74 -19.92
C GLU A 152 -4.97 -4.75 -19.86
N THR A 153 -6.18 -5.24 -20.06
CA THR A 153 -7.39 -4.43 -19.95
C THR A 153 -7.59 -3.94 -18.51
N GLY A 154 -7.37 -4.81 -17.54
CA GLY A 154 -7.41 -4.45 -16.12
C GLY A 154 -6.39 -3.35 -15.75
N VAL A 155 -5.15 -3.44 -16.27
CA VAL A 155 -4.13 -2.40 -16.12
C VAL A 155 -4.58 -1.08 -16.71
N LEU A 156 -5.08 -1.08 -17.95
CA LEU A 156 -5.50 0.16 -18.64
C LEU A 156 -6.66 0.85 -17.92
N VAL A 157 -7.69 0.09 -17.52
CA VAL A 157 -8.84 0.62 -16.78
C VAL A 157 -8.40 1.17 -15.42
N GLY A 158 -7.61 0.39 -14.67
CA GLY A 158 -7.10 0.83 -13.37
C GLY A 158 -6.23 2.07 -13.48
N MET A 159 -5.34 2.13 -14.45
CA MET A 159 -4.48 3.29 -14.70
C MET A 159 -5.30 4.54 -15.07
N ALA A 160 -6.31 4.41 -15.91
CA ALA A 160 -7.19 5.53 -16.28
C ALA A 160 -7.91 6.10 -15.06
N ILE A 161 -8.46 5.25 -14.19
CA ILE A 161 -9.14 5.66 -12.96
C ILE A 161 -8.16 6.35 -12.01
N VAL A 162 -6.98 5.75 -11.79
CA VAL A 162 -5.96 6.31 -10.90
C VAL A 162 -5.48 7.67 -11.39
N LEU A 163 -5.17 7.81 -12.68
CA LEU A 163 -4.76 9.08 -13.26
C LEU A 163 -5.84 10.15 -13.10
N PHE A 164 -7.10 9.78 -13.33
CA PHE A 164 -8.20 10.71 -13.22
C PHE A 164 -8.29 11.31 -11.81
N TYR A 165 -8.35 10.50 -10.77
CA TYR A 165 -8.47 11.04 -9.41
C TYR A 165 -7.16 11.64 -8.87
N ALA A 166 -5.99 11.17 -9.31
CA ALA A 166 -4.71 11.72 -8.88
C ALA A 166 -4.47 13.12 -9.47
N VAL A 167 -4.79 13.32 -10.75
CA VAL A 167 -4.65 14.62 -11.41
C VAL A 167 -5.64 15.64 -10.86
N LEU A 168 -6.88 15.24 -10.59
CA LEU A 168 -7.89 16.14 -10.04
C LEU A 168 -7.67 16.44 -8.55
N GLY A 169 -7.34 15.42 -7.77
CA GLY A 169 -7.25 15.52 -6.33
C GLY A 169 -5.93 16.07 -5.83
N GLY A 170 -4.83 15.85 -6.54
CA GLY A 170 -3.48 16.11 -6.05
C GLY A 170 -3.23 15.39 -4.72
N MET A 171 -2.21 15.80 -3.98
CA MET A 171 -1.88 15.19 -2.68
C MET A 171 -3.00 15.34 -1.64
N LYS A 172 -3.79 16.42 -1.71
CA LYS A 172 -4.93 16.61 -0.81
C LYS A 172 -6.01 15.55 -1.05
N GLY A 173 -6.43 15.37 -2.30
CA GLY A 173 -7.43 14.37 -2.66
C GLY A 173 -6.93 12.94 -2.42
N ILE A 174 -5.69 12.64 -2.79
CA ILE A 174 -5.04 11.34 -2.55
C ILE A 174 -5.05 11.01 -1.06
N THR A 175 -4.62 11.94 -0.19
CA THR A 175 -4.55 11.71 1.26
C THR A 175 -5.91 11.34 1.84
N TYR A 176 -6.98 12.07 1.52
CA TYR A 176 -8.31 11.75 2.04
C TYR A 176 -8.90 10.48 1.45
N THR A 177 -8.58 10.16 0.19
CA THR A 177 -8.94 8.87 -0.41
C THR A 177 -8.23 7.73 0.32
N GLN A 178 -6.95 7.87 0.65
CA GLN A 178 -6.19 6.89 1.43
C GLN A 178 -6.74 6.70 2.86
N VAL A 179 -7.25 7.75 3.51
CA VAL A 179 -7.94 7.61 4.80
C VAL A 179 -9.15 6.69 4.68
N ALA A 180 -9.97 6.87 3.65
CA ALA A 180 -11.10 5.99 3.40
C ALA A 180 -10.66 4.55 3.06
N GLN A 181 -9.62 4.41 2.25
CA GLN A 181 -9.00 3.10 1.93
C GLN A 181 -8.48 2.41 3.18
N TYR A 182 -7.84 3.14 4.10
CA TYR A 182 -7.38 2.57 5.38
C TYR A 182 -8.50 1.87 6.14
N CYS A 183 -9.65 2.52 6.28
CA CYS A 183 -10.79 1.94 6.98
C CYS A 183 -11.24 0.62 6.31
N VAL A 184 -11.33 0.60 4.99
CA VAL A 184 -11.72 -0.60 4.23
C VAL A 184 -10.66 -1.70 4.35
N LEU A 185 -9.38 -1.35 4.20
CA LEU A 185 -8.27 -2.31 4.21
C LEU A 185 -8.09 -2.95 5.58
N ILE A 186 -8.12 -2.18 6.65
CA ILE A 186 -8.01 -2.71 8.02
C ILE A 186 -9.14 -3.69 8.30
N PHE A 187 -10.38 -3.33 7.95
CA PHE A 187 -11.51 -4.23 8.15
C PHE A 187 -11.37 -5.51 7.31
N ALA A 188 -11.09 -5.36 6.02
CA ALA A 188 -10.96 -6.48 5.09
C ALA A 188 -9.82 -7.44 5.45
N PHE A 189 -8.75 -6.94 6.08
CA PHE A 189 -7.62 -7.76 6.50
C PHE A 189 -7.84 -8.41 7.87
N MET A 190 -8.39 -7.66 8.83
CA MET A 190 -8.59 -8.17 10.20
C MET A 190 -9.66 -9.27 10.26
N VAL A 191 -10.72 -9.18 9.47
CA VAL A 191 -11.81 -10.16 9.50
C VAL A 191 -11.32 -11.57 9.16
N PRO A 192 -10.67 -11.83 8.01
CA PRO A 192 -10.13 -13.16 7.71
C PRO A 192 -9.10 -13.63 8.73
N ALA A 193 -8.22 -12.73 9.20
CA ALA A 193 -7.19 -13.08 10.17
C ALA A 193 -7.79 -13.55 11.51
N ILE A 194 -8.81 -12.85 12.00
CA ILE A 194 -9.54 -13.24 13.22
C ILE A 194 -10.25 -14.57 13.03
N PHE A 195 -10.97 -14.76 11.92
CA PHE A 195 -11.68 -16.01 11.65
C PHE A 195 -10.74 -17.21 11.52
N LEU A 196 -9.62 -17.05 10.82
CA LEU A 196 -8.61 -18.11 10.72
C LEU A 196 -7.98 -18.40 12.07
N SER A 197 -7.66 -17.39 12.86
CA SER A 197 -7.12 -17.57 14.21
C SER A 197 -8.10 -18.33 15.12
N LEU A 198 -9.36 -17.94 15.13
CA LEU A 198 -10.41 -18.66 15.88
C LEU A 198 -10.53 -20.12 15.44
N ARG A 199 -10.43 -20.38 14.14
CA ARG A 199 -10.55 -21.75 13.61
C ARG A 199 -9.35 -22.62 13.95
N PHE A 200 -8.13 -22.08 13.99
CA PHE A 200 -6.92 -22.86 14.21
C PHE A 200 -6.48 -22.91 15.68
N SER A 201 -6.65 -21.83 16.44
CA SER A 201 -6.15 -21.71 17.80
C SER A 201 -7.25 -21.52 18.86
N GLY A 202 -8.50 -21.29 18.44
CA GLY A 202 -9.59 -20.95 19.35
C GLY A 202 -9.52 -19.52 19.91
N LEU A 203 -8.50 -18.73 19.56
CA LEU A 203 -8.30 -17.36 20.04
C LEU A 203 -8.45 -16.35 18.89
N PRO A 204 -9.08 -15.19 19.14
CA PRO A 204 -9.27 -14.18 18.08
C PRO A 204 -8.01 -13.43 17.68
N ILE A 205 -6.95 -13.51 18.49
CA ILE A 205 -5.69 -12.81 18.27
C ILE A 205 -4.66 -13.82 17.74
N PRO A 206 -4.25 -13.74 16.44
CA PRO A 206 -3.34 -14.70 15.82
C PRO A 206 -2.01 -14.83 16.56
N GLN A 207 -1.43 -13.70 17.01
CA GLN A 207 -0.16 -13.68 17.70
C GLN A 207 -0.17 -14.44 19.02
N LEU A 208 -1.28 -14.40 19.76
CA LEU A 208 -1.45 -15.17 20.99
C LEU A 208 -1.80 -16.63 20.69
N GLY A 209 -2.66 -16.86 19.71
CA GLY A 209 -3.08 -18.21 19.32
C GLY A 209 -1.91 -19.06 18.80
N PHE A 210 -1.10 -18.50 17.93
CA PHE A 210 0.09 -19.18 17.39
C PHE A 210 1.26 -19.22 18.38
N GLY A 211 1.35 -18.26 19.30
CA GLY A 211 2.38 -18.27 20.35
C GLY A 211 2.13 -19.31 21.45
N TRP A 212 0.87 -19.61 21.75
CA TRP A 212 0.51 -20.52 22.87
C TRP A 212 0.16 -21.95 22.43
N GLY A 213 -0.33 -22.13 21.20
CA GLY A 213 -0.73 -23.45 20.68
C GLY A 213 0.02 -23.89 19.44
N GLY A 214 0.91 -23.04 18.90
CA GLY A 214 1.46 -23.20 17.56
C GLY A 214 2.70 -24.06 17.43
N GLU A 215 3.37 -24.45 18.51
CA GLU A 215 4.57 -25.28 18.38
C GLU A 215 4.27 -26.65 17.73
N ALA A 216 3.18 -27.31 18.10
CA ALA A 216 2.84 -28.62 17.56
C ALA A 216 2.34 -28.58 16.10
N VAL A 217 1.61 -27.53 15.70
CA VAL A 217 1.00 -27.45 14.36
C VAL A 217 1.95 -26.79 13.34
N SER A 218 2.74 -25.80 13.76
CA SER A 218 3.72 -25.12 12.90
C SER A 218 4.86 -26.05 12.46
N TYR A 219 5.41 -26.82 13.39
CA TYR A 219 6.52 -27.72 13.08
C TYR A 219 6.10 -28.95 12.25
N THR A 220 4.92 -29.50 12.46
CA THR A 220 4.45 -30.68 11.73
C THR A 220 4.04 -30.34 10.29
N HIS A 221 3.41 -29.19 10.04
CA HIS A 221 3.04 -28.80 8.69
C HIS A 221 4.22 -28.26 7.86
N LEU A 222 5.16 -27.54 8.47
CA LEU A 222 6.37 -27.07 7.78
C LEU A 222 7.29 -28.25 7.42
N ARG A 223 7.49 -29.21 8.31
CA ARG A 223 8.25 -30.43 7.99
C ARG A 223 7.59 -31.34 6.96
N ALA A 224 6.27 -31.42 6.92
CA ALA A 224 5.56 -32.19 5.89
C ALA A 224 5.74 -31.59 4.48
N HIS A 225 5.97 -30.30 4.35
CA HIS A 225 6.31 -29.66 3.08
C HIS A 225 7.80 -29.82 2.70
N GLU A 226 8.70 -29.82 3.67
CA GLU A 226 10.14 -30.01 3.40
C GLU A 226 10.49 -31.46 2.98
N THR A 227 9.75 -32.45 3.42
CA THR A 227 9.98 -33.85 3.07
C THR A 227 9.43 -34.28 1.70
N LYS A 228 8.69 -33.42 1.00
CA LYS A 228 8.15 -33.70 -0.34
C LYS A 228 9.04 -33.27 -1.51
N TRP A 229 10.23 -32.73 -1.26
CA TRP A 229 11.15 -32.23 -2.31
C TRP A 229 12.51 -32.92 -2.33
N HIS A 230 12.61 -34.14 -1.75
CA HIS A 230 13.79 -35.01 -1.89
C HIS A 230 13.44 -36.31 -2.62
#